data_f49bb2a88dbf1233a37c055778668702
#
_entry.id   f49bb2a88dbf1233a37c055778668702
#
_cell.length_a   1.000
_cell.length_b   1.000
_cell.length_c   1.000
_cell.angle_alpha   90.00
_cell.angle_beta   90.00
_cell.angle_gamma   90.00
#
_symmetry.space_group_name_H-M   'P 1'
#
loop_
_entity.id
_entity.type
_entity.pdbx_description
1 polymer ?
#
loop_
_entity_poly.entity_id
_entity_poly.type
_entity_poly.pdbx_seq_one_letter_code
_entity_poly.pdbx_strand_id
1 'polypeptide(L)'
;MITLDHVSYQYPDGNLALDDISLHLAAGRCYCLSGPNGCGKSTLFRILNGLSFATAGRYLLEGDEITEKKLRDKSFSASFHRRIGFILQNTEVQLFTRSVEDEIAFGLYQMGLPDEEVTARVEKYISLLGLESLRRRAPFNLSGGEKKRTALAAVLAMEPPVLIMDEPLSGLDEDGQIWVTDFINRLKTPDRLLLIATHNKDLISTIADETIYMTKDHTLL
;
A
#
# COMPACT_ATOMS: atom_id res chain seq x y z
N MET A 1 -10.15 8.88 8.24
CA MET A 1 -9.73 7.56 7.72
C MET A 1 -8.66 6.89 8.58
N ILE A 2 -7.43 7.40 8.59
CA ILE A 2 -6.37 6.91 9.49
C ILE A 2 -6.09 7.96 10.55
N THR A 3 -5.98 7.55 11.82
CA THR A 3 -5.52 8.40 12.92
C THR A 3 -4.45 7.66 13.71
N LEU A 4 -3.31 8.27 13.86
CA LEU A 4 -2.26 7.89 14.80
C LEU A 4 -2.27 8.91 15.94
N ASP A 5 -2.31 8.44 17.16
CA ASP A 5 -2.39 9.25 18.37
C ASP A 5 -1.22 8.87 19.29
N HIS A 6 -0.16 9.67 19.29
CA HIS A 6 1.06 9.48 20.07
C HIS A 6 1.72 8.10 19.85
N VAL A 7 1.77 7.62 18.60
CA VAL A 7 2.29 6.28 18.26
C VAL A 7 3.80 6.27 18.35
N SER A 8 4.32 5.36 19.17
CA SER A 8 5.76 5.02 19.23
C SER A 8 5.96 3.54 18.94
N TYR A 9 7.11 3.20 18.38
CA TYR A 9 7.49 1.81 18.13
C TYR A 9 8.97 1.57 18.37
N GLN A 10 9.24 0.60 19.21
CA GLN A 10 10.59 0.13 19.52
C GLN A 10 10.72 -1.35 19.14
N TYR A 11 11.79 -1.69 18.44
CA TYR A 11 12.09 -3.08 18.12
C TYR A 11 12.52 -3.87 19.38
N PRO A 12 12.42 -5.21 19.36
CA PRO A 12 12.82 -6.05 20.51
C PRO A 12 14.30 -5.89 20.95
N ASP A 13 15.16 -5.45 20.02
CA ASP A 13 16.57 -5.15 20.28
C ASP A 13 16.80 -3.78 20.96
N GLY A 14 15.73 -3.03 21.24
CA GLY A 14 15.76 -1.72 21.88
C GLY A 14 15.89 -0.54 20.91
N ASN A 15 16.02 -0.76 19.61
CA ASN A 15 16.10 0.31 18.63
C ASN A 15 14.76 1.02 18.46
N LEU A 16 14.70 2.32 18.71
CA LEU A 16 13.54 3.16 18.46
C LEU A 16 13.38 3.38 16.95
N ALA A 17 12.18 3.24 16.42
CA ALA A 17 11.91 3.42 15.01
C ALA A 17 10.78 4.42 14.71
N LEU A 18 9.90 4.68 15.68
CA LEU A 18 8.91 5.76 15.66
C LEU A 18 8.84 6.37 17.06
N ASP A 19 8.82 7.69 17.14
CA ASP A 19 8.77 8.43 18.38
C ASP A 19 7.64 9.46 18.33
N ASP A 20 6.60 9.22 19.13
CA ASP A 20 5.47 10.14 19.35
C ASP A 20 4.79 10.63 18.06
N ILE A 21 4.52 9.72 17.12
CA ILE A 21 3.89 10.04 15.84
C ILE A 21 2.40 10.31 16.04
N SER A 22 1.98 11.56 15.79
CA SER A 22 0.57 11.96 15.75
C SER A 22 0.23 12.44 14.34
N LEU A 23 -0.76 11.78 13.69
CA LEU A 23 -1.07 11.99 12.29
C LEU A 23 -2.55 11.71 12.01
N HIS A 24 -3.17 12.55 11.18
CA HIS A 24 -4.52 12.35 10.71
C HIS A 24 -4.55 12.39 9.17
N LEU A 25 -4.96 11.27 8.54
CA LEU A 25 -5.06 11.15 7.09
C LEU A 25 -6.52 10.99 6.68
N ALA A 26 -7.01 11.92 5.87
CA ALA A 26 -8.39 11.96 5.38
C ALA A 26 -8.54 11.22 4.04
N ALA A 27 -9.76 10.76 3.72
CA ALA A 27 -10.11 10.33 2.37
C ALA A 27 -10.04 11.49 1.37
N GLY A 28 -9.93 11.18 0.09
CA GLY A 28 -9.91 12.15 -0.99
C GLY A 28 -8.57 12.87 -1.16
N ARG A 29 -7.52 12.43 -0.47
CA ARG A 29 -6.18 13.05 -0.53
C ARG A 29 -5.08 12.06 -0.83
N CYS A 30 -4.04 12.55 -1.48
CA CYS A 30 -2.76 11.87 -1.69
C CYS A 30 -1.70 12.49 -0.79
N TYR A 31 -1.25 11.74 0.19
CA TYR A 31 -0.17 12.11 1.10
C TYR A 31 1.14 11.48 0.64
N CYS A 32 2.20 12.28 0.57
CA CYS A 32 3.55 11.78 0.35
C CYS A 32 4.33 11.77 1.67
N LEU A 33 4.82 10.61 2.08
CA LEU A 33 5.70 10.45 3.22
C LEU A 33 7.15 10.51 2.74
N SER A 34 7.88 11.54 3.13
CA SER A 34 9.27 11.74 2.77
C SER A 34 10.18 11.77 4.00
N GLY A 35 11.46 11.60 3.81
CA GLY A 35 12.45 11.64 4.87
C GLY A 35 13.65 10.75 4.55
N PRO A 36 14.75 10.88 5.32
CA PRO A 36 15.99 10.14 5.08
C PRO A 36 15.81 8.62 5.22
N ASN A 37 16.77 7.85 4.68
CA ASN A 37 16.78 6.42 4.89
C ASN A 37 16.95 6.09 6.38
N GLY A 38 16.23 5.08 6.85
CA GLY A 38 16.24 4.66 8.26
C GLY A 38 15.39 5.50 9.21
N CYS A 39 14.69 6.55 8.76
CA CYS A 39 13.87 7.40 9.64
C CYS A 39 12.57 6.75 10.14
N GLY A 40 12.20 5.53 9.68
CA GLY A 40 11.04 4.82 10.18
C GLY A 40 9.87 4.66 9.19
N LYS A 41 9.96 5.16 7.93
CA LYS A 41 8.86 5.05 6.93
C LYS A 41 8.33 3.63 6.77
N SER A 42 9.21 2.67 6.53
CA SER A 42 8.80 1.25 6.37
C SER A 42 8.23 0.66 7.66
N THR A 43 8.72 1.10 8.83
CA THR A 43 8.15 0.70 10.12
C THR A 43 6.73 1.26 10.30
N LEU A 44 6.52 2.52 9.95
CA LEU A 44 5.19 3.14 9.95
C LEU A 44 4.24 2.36 9.01
N PHE A 45 4.69 2.02 7.80
CA PHE A 45 3.89 1.23 6.87
C PHE A 45 3.57 -0.17 7.39
N ARG A 46 4.51 -0.82 8.10
CA ARG A 46 4.24 -2.11 8.76
C ARG A 46 3.14 -1.99 9.81
N ILE A 47 3.13 -0.91 10.60
CA ILE A 47 2.07 -0.67 11.61
C ILE A 47 0.74 -0.42 10.90
N LEU A 48 0.71 0.44 9.88
CA LEU A 48 -0.51 0.74 9.14
C LEU A 48 -1.11 -0.50 8.46
N ASN A 49 -0.28 -1.47 8.08
CA ASN A 49 -0.71 -2.74 7.49
C ASN A 49 -0.94 -3.86 8.52
N GLY A 50 -0.86 -3.58 9.83
CA GLY A 50 -1.09 -4.58 10.87
C GLY A 50 0.01 -5.67 10.95
N LEU A 51 1.18 -5.42 10.36
CA LEU A 51 2.35 -6.32 10.38
C LEU A 51 3.26 -6.09 11.59
N SER A 52 3.07 -4.98 12.29
CA SER A 52 3.69 -4.60 13.56
C SER A 52 2.69 -3.77 14.36
N PHE A 53 2.87 -3.72 15.69
CA PHE A 53 1.93 -3.00 16.57
C PHE A 53 2.70 -1.97 17.39
N ALA A 54 2.10 -0.80 17.55
CA ALA A 54 2.65 0.27 18.36
C ALA A 54 3.01 -0.21 19.78
N THR A 55 4.15 0.23 20.29
CA THR A 55 4.57 -0.03 21.68
C THR A 55 3.92 0.97 22.64
N ALA A 56 3.54 2.16 22.14
CA ALA A 56 2.76 3.17 22.85
C ALA A 56 1.86 3.92 21.86
N GLY A 57 0.84 4.62 22.39
CA GLY A 57 -0.13 5.34 21.57
C GLY A 57 -1.21 4.44 20.96
N ARG A 58 -1.95 4.98 19.99
CA ARG A 58 -3.09 4.28 19.36
C ARG A 58 -3.10 4.49 17.85
N TYR A 59 -3.44 3.44 17.13
CA TYR A 59 -3.75 3.47 15.70
C TYR A 59 -5.23 3.18 15.48
N LEU A 60 -5.93 4.10 14.79
CA LEU A 60 -7.32 3.93 14.41
C LEU A 60 -7.47 3.96 12.89
N LEU A 61 -8.22 3.01 12.34
CA LEU A 61 -8.67 2.98 10.96
C LEU A 61 -10.20 3.11 10.94
N GLU A 62 -10.70 4.23 10.40
CA GLU A 62 -12.15 4.54 10.36
C GLU A 62 -12.84 4.44 11.74
N GLY A 63 -12.12 4.81 12.80
CA GLY A 63 -12.59 4.74 14.18
C GLY A 63 -12.35 3.41 14.88
N ASP A 64 -12.03 2.34 14.15
CA ASP A 64 -11.63 1.06 14.74
C ASP A 64 -10.19 1.13 15.23
N GLU A 65 -9.97 0.94 16.52
CA GLU A 65 -8.61 0.79 17.05
C GLU A 65 -7.99 -0.53 16.59
N ILE A 66 -6.80 -0.46 16.00
CA ILE A 66 -6.07 -1.60 15.44
C ILE A 66 -5.04 -2.07 16.46
N THR A 67 -5.24 -3.29 16.95
CA THR A 67 -4.34 -3.93 17.93
C THR A 67 -4.06 -5.37 17.52
N GLU A 68 -2.93 -5.93 18.00
CA GLU A 68 -2.59 -7.33 17.77
C GLU A 68 -3.71 -8.27 18.22
N LYS A 69 -4.33 -7.99 19.38
CA LYS A 69 -5.43 -8.78 19.93
C LYS A 69 -6.63 -8.82 19.00
N LYS A 70 -7.02 -7.67 18.42
CA LYS A 70 -8.16 -7.60 17.49
C LYS A 70 -7.85 -8.30 16.17
N LEU A 71 -6.63 -8.16 15.64
CA LEU A 71 -6.22 -8.81 14.38
C LEU A 71 -6.04 -10.34 14.50
N ARG A 72 -6.01 -10.91 15.72
CA ARG A 72 -6.10 -12.37 15.92
C ARG A 72 -7.51 -12.92 15.63
N ASP A 73 -8.55 -12.10 15.71
CA ASP A 73 -9.88 -12.48 15.26
C ASP A 73 -9.94 -12.48 13.74
N LYS A 74 -10.29 -13.63 13.16
CA LYS A 74 -10.26 -13.84 11.70
C LYS A 74 -11.21 -12.90 10.95
N SER A 75 -12.39 -12.62 11.51
CA SER A 75 -13.39 -11.78 10.85
C SER A 75 -12.97 -10.31 10.86
N PHE A 76 -12.43 -9.83 11.99
CA PHE A 76 -11.88 -8.49 12.09
C PHE A 76 -10.66 -8.32 11.19
N SER A 77 -9.73 -9.29 11.18
CA SER A 77 -8.55 -9.27 10.32
C SER A 77 -8.93 -9.23 8.84
N ALA A 78 -9.90 -10.04 8.40
CA ALA A 78 -10.40 -10.01 7.04
C ALA A 78 -11.02 -8.65 6.68
N SER A 79 -11.83 -8.08 7.57
CA SER A 79 -12.40 -6.74 7.40
C SER A 79 -11.33 -5.65 7.33
N PHE A 80 -10.30 -5.73 8.18
CA PHE A 80 -9.17 -4.79 8.18
C PHE A 80 -8.40 -4.84 6.85
N HIS A 81 -7.98 -6.03 6.40
CA HIS A 81 -7.19 -6.18 5.17
C HIS A 81 -7.95 -5.87 3.88
N ARG A 82 -9.29 -5.88 3.89
CA ARG A 82 -10.10 -5.38 2.77
C ARG A 82 -10.03 -3.85 2.64
N ARG A 83 -9.75 -3.14 3.74
CA ARG A 83 -9.71 -1.66 3.76
C ARG A 83 -8.36 -1.09 3.37
N ILE A 84 -7.29 -1.88 3.37
CA ILE A 84 -5.94 -1.40 3.08
C ILE A 84 -5.30 -2.25 1.98
N GLY A 85 -4.97 -1.61 0.86
CA GLY A 85 -4.10 -2.16 -0.16
C GLY A 85 -2.66 -1.69 0.05
N PHE A 86 -1.69 -2.60 -0.10
CA PHE A 86 -0.28 -2.26 0.06
C PHE A 86 0.54 -2.72 -1.14
N ILE A 87 1.27 -1.79 -1.74
CA ILE A 87 2.24 -2.07 -2.81
C ILE A 87 3.65 -1.93 -2.23
N LEU A 88 4.35 -3.04 -2.17
CA LEU A 88 5.73 -3.09 -1.68
C LEU A 88 6.70 -2.45 -2.68
N GLN A 89 7.81 -1.91 -2.17
CA GLN A 89 8.92 -1.42 -2.97
C GLN A 89 9.43 -2.53 -3.92
N ASN A 90 9.76 -3.69 -3.36
CA ASN A 90 10.09 -4.89 -4.14
C ASN A 90 8.84 -5.72 -4.40
N THR A 91 8.25 -5.55 -5.59
CA THR A 91 7.07 -6.31 -6.01
C THR A 91 7.34 -7.79 -6.28
N GLU A 92 8.61 -8.23 -6.43
CA GLU A 92 8.93 -9.65 -6.64
C GLU A 92 8.54 -10.51 -5.43
N VAL A 93 8.68 -9.98 -4.20
CA VAL A 93 8.31 -10.71 -2.98
C VAL A 93 6.79 -10.71 -2.73
N GLN A 94 6.05 -9.90 -3.48
CA GLN A 94 4.60 -9.79 -3.37
C GLN A 94 3.87 -10.78 -4.29
N LEU A 95 4.50 -11.16 -5.43
CA LEU A 95 3.91 -11.99 -6.47
C LEU A 95 4.33 -13.46 -6.29
N PHE A 96 3.39 -14.38 -6.15
CA PHE A 96 3.68 -15.77 -5.79
C PHE A 96 2.81 -16.83 -6.48
N THR A 97 1.85 -16.42 -7.31
CA THR A 97 0.93 -17.36 -7.98
C THR A 97 1.49 -17.91 -9.29
N ARG A 98 0.70 -18.75 -9.99
CA ARG A 98 1.11 -19.44 -11.22
C ARG A 98 0.96 -18.58 -12.47
N SER A 99 0.08 -17.58 -12.43
CA SER A 99 -0.20 -16.69 -13.55
C SER A 99 -0.61 -15.30 -13.07
N VAL A 100 -0.54 -14.30 -13.95
CA VAL A 100 -1.05 -12.94 -13.70
C VAL A 100 -2.54 -12.98 -13.33
N GLU A 101 -3.32 -13.80 -14.01
CA GLU A 101 -4.75 -13.98 -13.72
C GLU A 101 -4.98 -14.50 -12.30
N ASP A 102 -4.25 -15.55 -11.90
CA ASP A 102 -4.35 -16.10 -10.55
C ASP A 102 -3.91 -15.09 -9.48
N GLU A 103 -2.90 -14.27 -9.78
CA GLU A 103 -2.42 -13.24 -8.87
C GLU A 103 -3.50 -12.20 -8.57
N ILE A 104 -4.20 -11.73 -9.60
CA ILE A 104 -5.29 -10.76 -9.46
C ILE A 104 -6.50 -11.40 -8.76
N ALA A 105 -6.81 -12.66 -9.08
CA ALA A 105 -7.94 -13.38 -8.50
C ALA A 105 -7.74 -13.75 -7.03
N PHE A 106 -6.49 -13.93 -6.58
CA PHE A 106 -6.17 -14.47 -5.25
C PHE A 106 -6.84 -13.68 -4.12
N GLY A 107 -6.64 -12.37 -4.09
CA GLY A 107 -7.22 -11.49 -3.06
C GLY A 107 -8.75 -11.51 -3.08
N LEU A 108 -9.36 -11.59 -4.26
CA LEU A 108 -10.81 -11.61 -4.44
C LEU A 108 -11.43 -12.90 -3.88
N TYR A 109 -10.76 -14.05 -4.11
CA TYR A 109 -11.19 -15.32 -3.50
C TYR A 109 -11.04 -15.30 -1.97
N GLN A 110 -9.98 -14.69 -1.42
CA GLN A 110 -9.82 -14.52 0.02
C GLN A 110 -10.91 -13.62 0.62
N MET A 111 -11.47 -12.70 -0.17
CA MET A 111 -12.63 -11.89 0.22
C MET A 111 -13.94 -12.70 0.20
N GLY A 112 -13.95 -13.90 -0.36
CA GLY A 112 -15.13 -14.74 -0.49
C GLY A 112 -16.10 -14.28 -1.58
N LEU A 113 -15.61 -13.59 -2.61
CA LEU A 113 -16.44 -13.16 -3.72
C LEU A 113 -16.84 -14.37 -4.60
N PRO A 114 -18.05 -14.34 -5.21
CA PRO A 114 -18.47 -15.37 -6.13
C PRO A 114 -17.64 -15.35 -7.43
N ASP A 115 -17.52 -16.50 -8.08
CA ASP A 115 -16.68 -16.68 -9.29
C ASP A 115 -17.00 -15.68 -10.40
N GLU A 116 -18.26 -15.34 -10.59
CA GLU A 116 -18.71 -14.37 -11.59
C GLU A 116 -18.13 -12.97 -11.32
N GLU A 117 -18.16 -12.52 -10.06
CA GLU A 117 -17.61 -11.23 -9.66
C GLU A 117 -16.07 -11.24 -9.72
N VAL A 118 -15.44 -12.34 -9.30
CA VAL A 118 -13.98 -12.52 -9.44
C VAL A 118 -13.57 -12.39 -10.91
N THR A 119 -14.24 -13.11 -11.80
CA THR A 119 -13.96 -13.06 -13.24
C THR A 119 -14.12 -11.64 -13.79
N ALA A 120 -15.22 -10.97 -13.47
CA ALA A 120 -15.47 -9.60 -13.95
C ALA A 120 -14.40 -8.60 -13.47
N ARG A 121 -13.98 -8.70 -12.20
CA ARG A 121 -12.93 -7.83 -11.66
C ARG A 121 -11.56 -8.16 -12.26
N VAL A 122 -11.22 -9.43 -12.43
CA VAL A 122 -9.98 -9.85 -13.09
C VAL A 122 -9.90 -9.28 -14.51
N GLU A 123 -10.95 -9.42 -15.32
CA GLU A 123 -11.00 -8.85 -16.67
C GLU A 123 -10.82 -7.33 -16.67
N LYS A 124 -11.55 -6.64 -15.78
CA LYS A 124 -11.44 -5.19 -15.60
C LYS A 124 -10.00 -4.75 -15.34
N TYR A 125 -9.31 -5.39 -14.39
CA TYR A 125 -7.98 -4.95 -13.98
C TYR A 125 -6.86 -5.45 -14.90
N ILE A 126 -7.02 -6.59 -15.57
CA ILE A 126 -6.16 -7.00 -16.68
C ILE A 126 -6.18 -5.96 -17.79
N SER A 127 -7.37 -5.53 -18.22
CA SER A 127 -7.51 -4.52 -19.27
C SER A 127 -7.02 -3.14 -18.84
N LEU A 128 -7.37 -2.71 -17.62
CA LEU A 128 -6.95 -1.41 -17.09
C LEU A 128 -5.42 -1.26 -17.02
N LEU A 129 -4.70 -2.34 -16.74
CA LEU A 129 -3.25 -2.35 -16.55
C LEU A 129 -2.48 -2.85 -17.80
N GLY A 130 -3.18 -3.17 -18.89
CA GLY A 130 -2.57 -3.64 -20.14
C GLY A 130 -1.83 -4.97 -19.98
N LEU A 131 -2.48 -5.94 -19.32
CA LEU A 131 -1.90 -7.24 -19.00
C LEU A 131 -2.46 -8.42 -19.83
N GLU A 132 -3.27 -8.15 -20.85
CA GLU A 132 -3.98 -9.15 -21.64
C GLU A 132 -3.03 -10.22 -22.22
N SER A 133 -1.92 -9.77 -22.82
CA SER A 133 -0.92 -10.67 -23.44
C SER A 133 -0.11 -11.46 -22.40
N LEU A 134 -0.15 -11.04 -21.14
CA LEU A 134 0.60 -11.61 -20.02
C LEU A 134 -0.26 -12.51 -19.13
N ARG A 135 -1.57 -12.52 -19.35
CA ARG A 135 -2.59 -13.14 -18.49
C ARG A 135 -2.19 -14.49 -17.93
N ARG A 136 -1.67 -15.38 -18.79
CA ARG A 136 -1.28 -16.75 -18.43
C ARG A 136 0.20 -16.91 -18.09
N ARG A 137 0.96 -15.82 -18.11
CA ARG A 137 2.38 -15.85 -17.79
C ARG A 137 2.59 -15.88 -16.29
N ALA A 138 3.54 -16.67 -15.85
CA ALA A 138 3.91 -16.71 -14.42
C ALA A 138 4.63 -15.41 -14.02
N PRO A 139 4.34 -14.83 -12.85
CA PRO A 139 4.90 -13.56 -12.42
C PRO A 139 6.43 -13.48 -12.41
N PHE A 140 7.12 -14.59 -12.10
CA PHE A 140 8.58 -14.61 -12.10
C PHE A 140 9.21 -14.43 -13.50
N ASN A 141 8.43 -14.65 -14.59
CA ASN A 141 8.85 -14.45 -15.98
C ASN A 141 8.53 -13.05 -16.52
N LEU A 142 8.08 -12.14 -15.68
CA LEU A 142 7.73 -10.78 -16.07
C LEU A 142 8.91 -9.84 -15.89
N SER A 143 8.98 -8.79 -16.72
CA SER A 143 9.88 -7.65 -16.52
C SER A 143 9.49 -6.85 -15.25
N GLY A 144 10.37 -5.98 -14.76
CA GLY A 144 10.10 -5.16 -13.58
C GLY A 144 8.82 -4.31 -13.69
N GLY A 145 8.61 -3.67 -14.85
CA GLY A 145 7.39 -2.90 -15.12
C GLY A 145 6.13 -3.76 -15.19
N GLU A 146 6.22 -4.95 -15.81
CA GLU A 146 5.10 -5.91 -15.87
C GLU A 146 4.76 -6.44 -14.47
N LYS A 147 5.76 -6.75 -13.64
CA LYS A 147 5.57 -7.12 -12.23
C LYS A 147 4.88 -6.01 -11.43
N LYS A 148 5.31 -4.76 -11.61
CA LYS A 148 4.69 -3.61 -10.94
C LYS A 148 3.22 -3.46 -11.34
N ARG A 149 2.90 -3.55 -12.64
CA ARG A 149 1.51 -3.51 -13.12
C ARG A 149 0.68 -4.67 -12.58
N THR A 150 1.25 -5.87 -12.53
CA THR A 150 0.58 -7.05 -11.96
C THR A 150 0.28 -6.87 -10.47
N ALA A 151 1.24 -6.39 -9.67
CA ALA A 151 1.04 -6.10 -8.25
C ALA A 151 -0.04 -5.02 -8.03
N LEU A 152 -0.02 -3.97 -8.84
CA LEU A 152 -1.07 -2.94 -8.84
C LEU A 152 -2.45 -3.54 -9.16
N ALA A 153 -2.53 -4.38 -10.20
CA ALA A 153 -3.78 -5.04 -10.58
C ALA A 153 -4.34 -5.91 -9.45
N ALA A 154 -3.49 -6.74 -8.83
CA ALA A 154 -3.88 -7.64 -7.74
C ALA A 154 -4.42 -6.87 -6.51
N VAL A 155 -3.77 -5.77 -6.13
CA VAL A 155 -4.21 -4.96 -4.99
C VAL A 155 -5.46 -4.14 -5.34
N LEU A 156 -5.49 -3.50 -6.50
CA LEU A 156 -6.60 -2.64 -6.90
C LEU A 156 -7.88 -3.40 -7.22
N ALA A 157 -7.79 -4.68 -7.60
CA ALA A 157 -8.96 -5.53 -7.83
C ALA A 157 -9.80 -5.71 -6.55
N MET A 158 -9.19 -5.61 -5.38
CA MET A 158 -9.89 -5.61 -4.09
C MET A 158 -10.60 -4.29 -3.78
N GLU A 159 -10.35 -3.23 -4.56
CA GLU A 159 -10.93 -1.88 -4.44
C GLU A 159 -10.78 -1.27 -3.02
N PRO A 160 -9.57 -1.29 -2.43
CA PRO A 160 -9.38 -0.80 -1.07
C PRO A 160 -9.58 0.73 -1.00
N PRO A 161 -10.26 1.24 0.05
CA PRO A 161 -10.40 2.68 0.26
C PRO A 161 -9.10 3.36 0.70
N VAL A 162 -8.15 2.61 1.26
CA VAL A 162 -6.79 3.09 1.59
C VAL A 162 -5.78 2.35 0.73
N LEU A 163 -4.93 3.07 0.02
CA LEU A 163 -3.84 2.50 -0.77
C LEU A 163 -2.51 3.08 -0.30
N ILE A 164 -1.64 2.20 0.16
CA ILE A 164 -0.28 2.52 0.60
C ILE A 164 0.71 2.01 -0.43
N MET A 165 1.67 2.84 -0.83
CA MET A 165 2.73 2.47 -1.76
C MET A 165 4.09 2.84 -1.20
N ASP A 166 5.02 1.88 -1.21
CA ASP A 166 6.41 2.12 -0.80
C ASP A 166 7.28 2.22 -2.06
N GLU A 167 7.90 3.40 -2.28
CA GLU A 167 8.78 3.72 -3.40
C GLU A 167 8.24 3.19 -4.77
N PRO A 168 7.07 3.65 -5.24
CA PRO A 168 6.39 3.07 -6.40
C PRO A 168 7.17 3.18 -7.70
N LEU A 169 8.10 4.13 -7.83
CA LEU A 169 8.94 4.30 -9.03
C LEU A 169 10.24 3.48 -9.01
N SER A 170 10.55 2.83 -7.88
CA SER A 170 11.78 2.06 -7.75
C SER A 170 11.88 0.94 -8.78
N GLY A 171 13.04 0.85 -9.46
CA GLY A 171 13.33 -0.20 -10.44
C GLY A 171 12.65 -0.05 -11.81
N LEU A 172 12.01 1.10 -12.06
CA LEU A 172 11.40 1.40 -13.35
C LEU A 172 12.31 2.29 -14.22
N ASP A 173 12.26 2.09 -15.52
CA ASP A 173 12.77 3.01 -16.53
C ASP A 173 11.93 4.29 -16.62
N GLU A 174 12.35 5.25 -17.41
CA GLU A 174 11.70 6.56 -17.52
C GLU A 174 10.24 6.44 -17.98
N ASP A 175 9.95 5.63 -18.98
CA ASP A 175 8.58 5.39 -19.47
C ASP A 175 7.70 4.76 -18.40
N GLY A 176 8.23 3.79 -17.65
CA GLY A 176 7.56 3.16 -16.53
C GLY A 176 7.28 4.13 -15.38
N GLN A 177 8.20 5.05 -15.09
CA GLN A 177 8.02 6.08 -14.07
C GLN A 177 6.92 7.07 -14.46
N ILE A 178 6.93 7.54 -15.72
CA ILE A 178 5.86 8.41 -16.26
C ILE A 178 4.51 7.71 -16.15
N TRP A 179 4.44 6.46 -16.61
CA TRP A 179 3.21 5.68 -16.58
C TRP A 179 2.67 5.51 -15.14
N VAL A 180 3.53 5.15 -14.16
CA VAL A 180 3.10 4.98 -12.75
C VAL A 180 2.64 6.31 -12.17
N THR A 181 3.33 7.41 -12.46
CA THR A 181 2.96 8.75 -11.98
C THR A 181 1.56 9.15 -12.48
N ASP A 182 1.30 9.00 -13.77
CA ASP A 182 -0.01 9.27 -14.38
C ASP A 182 -1.08 8.34 -13.80
N PHE A 183 -0.74 7.09 -13.60
CA PHE A 183 -1.65 6.11 -13.03
C PHE A 183 -2.04 6.46 -11.59
N ILE A 184 -1.09 6.87 -10.74
CA ILE A 184 -1.38 7.32 -9.37
C ILE A 184 -2.37 8.52 -9.38
N ASN A 185 -2.19 9.48 -10.28
CA ASN A 185 -3.12 10.61 -10.40
C ASN A 185 -4.55 10.16 -10.76
N ARG A 186 -4.69 9.12 -11.59
CA ARG A 186 -6.02 8.54 -11.93
C ARG A 186 -6.65 7.77 -10.76
N LEU A 187 -5.87 7.34 -9.79
CA LEU A 187 -6.38 6.64 -8.60
C LEU A 187 -6.96 7.57 -7.55
N LYS A 188 -6.72 8.88 -7.66
CA LYS A 188 -7.29 9.89 -6.75
C LYS A 188 -8.82 9.96 -6.97
N THR A 189 -9.56 9.63 -5.91
CA THR A 189 -11.02 9.75 -5.86
C THR A 189 -11.43 10.33 -4.51
N PRO A 190 -12.59 10.97 -4.39
CA PRO A 190 -13.02 11.57 -3.11
C PRO A 190 -13.06 10.60 -1.92
N ASP A 191 -13.27 9.32 -2.20
CA ASP A 191 -13.43 8.28 -1.17
C ASP A 191 -12.14 7.50 -0.89
N ARG A 192 -11.06 7.75 -1.63
CA ARG A 192 -9.79 7.01 -1.49
C ARG A 192 -8.72 7.85 -0.82
N LEU A 193 -8.03 7.24 0.14
CA LEU A 193 -6.79 7.75 0.70
C LEU A 193 -5.60 7.10 -0.02
N LEU A 194 -4.69 7.92 -0.55
CA LEU A 194 -3.39 7.47 -1.04
C LEU A 194 -2.30 7.92 -0.06
N LEU A 195 -1.44 6.99 0.35
CA LEU A 195 -0.26 7.27 1.17
C LEU A 195 0.98 6.67 0.50
N ILE A 196 1.91 7.51 0.08
CA ILE A 196 3.04 7.10 -0.76
C ILE A 196 4.34 7.51 -0.10
N ALA A 197 5.18 6.53 0.28
CA ALA A 197 6.54 6.83 0.70
C ALA A 197 7.43 6.99 -0.53
N THR A 198 8.11 8.10 -0.63
CA THR A 198 9.09 8.34 -1.69
C THR A 198 10.08 9.45 -1.34
N HIS A 199 11.25 9.38 -1.95
CA HIS A 199 12.24 10.44 -1.92
C HIS A 199 12.35 11.18 -3.28
N ASN A 200 11.57 10.76 -4.28
CA ASN A 200 11.54 11.39 -5.60
C ASN A 200 10.73 12.70 -5.55
N LYS A 201 11.44 13.83 -5.69
CA LYS A 201 10.85 15.17 -5.60
C LYS A 201 9.86 15.47 -6.73
N ASP A 202 10.12 14.97 -7.93
CA ASP A 202 9.27 15.20 -9.09
C ASP A 202 7.94 14.47 -8.93
N LEU A 203 7.98 13.23 -8.42
CA LEU A 203 6.78 12.50 -8.06
C LEU A 203 5.98 13.26 -6.99
N ILE A 204 6.63 13.67 -5.89
CA ILE A 204 5.97 14.42 -4.80
C ILE A 204 5.27 15.67 -5.36
N SER A 205 5.99 16.48 -6.16
CA SER A 205 5.44 17.73 -6.71
C SER A 205 4.25 17.50 -7.65
N THR A 206 4.18 16.31 -8.27
CA THR A 206 3.14 15.98 -9.26
C THR A 206 1.88 15.40 -8.61
N ILE A 207 2.04 14.59 -7.54
CA ILE A 207 0.90 13.82 -7.00
C ILE A 207 0.48 14.25 -5.59
N ALA A 208 1.35 14.87 -4.78
CA ALA A 208 1.02 15.13 -3.38
C ALA A 208 0.03 16.28 -3.22
N ASP A 209 -1.04 16.05 -2.46
CA ASP A 209 -1.88 17.11 -1.92
C ASP A 209 -1.30 17.63 -0.61
N GLU A 210 -0.52 16.78 0.10
CA GLU A 210 0.18 17.12 1.33
C GLU A 210 1.44 16.25 1.47
N THR A 211 2.52 16.83 1.98
CA THR A 211 3.79 16.11 2.23
C THR A 211 4.06 16.05 3.72
N ILE A 212 4.26 14.85 4.23
CA ILE A 212 4.62 14.55 5.61
C ILE A 212 6.11 14.25 5.63
N TYR A 213 6.86 14.91 6.49
CA TYR A 213 8.30 14.71 6.58
C TYR A 213 8.68 14.01 7.88
N MET A 214 9.32 12.84 7.77
CA MET A 214 9.92 12.13 8.91
C MET A 214 11.37 12.55 9.09
N THR A 215 11.74 12.84 10.33
CA THR A 215 13.10 13.24 10.71
C THR A 215 14.00 12.03 10.98
N LYS A 216 15.30 12.26 11.15
CA LYS A 216 16.26 11.22 11.60
C LYS A 216 16.01 10.78 13.04
N ASP A 217 15.31 11.61 13.83
CA ASP A 217 14.98 11.33 15.22
C ASP A 217 13.65 10.56 15.34
N HIS A 218 13.15 10.00 14.20
CA HIS A 218 11.95 9.17 14.11
C HIS A 218 10.63 9.90 14.46
N THR A 219 10.62 11.23 14.35
CA THR A 219 9.46 12.11 14.58
C THR A 219 8.93 12.68 13.27
N LEU A 220 7.77 13.35 13.31
CA LEU A 220 7.26 14.16 12.18
C LEU A 220 7.62 15.64 12.37
N LEU A 221 7.79 16.35 11.23
CA LEU A 221 7.87 17.82 11.16
C LEU A 221 6.51 18.40 10.86
#